data_5a492429fd2291a21b1e55010774de8a
#
_entry.id   5a492429fd2291a21b1e55010774de8a
#
_cell.length_a   1.000
_cell.length_b   1.000
_cell.length_c   1.000
_cell.angle_alpha   90.00
_cell.angle_beta   90.00
_cell.angle_gamma   90.00
#
_symmetry.space_group_name_H-M   'P 1'
#
loop_
_entity.id
_entity.type
_entity.pdbx_description
1 polymer ?
#
loop_
_entity_poly.entity_id
_entity_poly.type
_entity_poly.pdbx_seq_one_letter_code
_entity_poly.pdbx_strand_id
1 'polypeptide(L)'
;MTGIATAGCTDTTVEIKSAYAHIRLNVEVADSAEERAIGLMHRESMPYNSGMWFIYETPRKVAFWMRNTLIPLDMIFVDQHGEVQKIHTNARPLDETPIPGGDNIQFVLEVNAGLSERYGLGAGDFIRHPSIKQDPVWPCQK
;
A
#
# COMPACT_ATOMS: atom_id res chain seq x y z
N MET A 1 -22.09 -13.91 20.82
CA MET A 1 -21.54 -13.56 20.43
C MET A 1 -21.00 -12.98 20.20
N THR A 2 -20.55 -12.72 20.07
CA THR A 2 -20.05 -12.09 19.81
C THR A 2 -19.45 -11.77 19.28
N GLY A 3 -19.37 -11.56 19.09
CA GLY A 3 -19.03 -11.04 18.46
C GLY A 3 -18.08 -10.66 18.00
N ILE A 4 -17.47 -10.92 17.79
CA ILE A 4 -16.49 -10.60 17.42
C ILE A 4 -16.19 -10.23 16.38
N ALA A 5 -16.33 -9.88 16.38
CA ALA A 5 -16.22 -9.25 15.46
C ALA A 5 -15.10 -9.05 14.82
N THR A 6 -14.86 -9.68 14.09
CA THR A 6 -13.95 -9.41 13.33
C THR A 6 -14.28 -8.42 12.56
N ALA A 7 -13.78 -7.55 12.71
CA ALA A 7 -13.91 -6.51 11.96
C ALA A 7 -13.75 -6.81 10.56
N GLY A 8 -14.62 -6.50 9.78
CA GLY A 8 -14.44 -6.50 8.36
C GLY A 8 -13.44 -5.43 7.97
N CYS A 9 -13.22 -5.28 6.68
CA CYS A 9 -12.38 -4.20 6.17
C CYS A 9 -12.97 -2.85 6.50
N THR A 10 -12.11 -1.86 6.73
CA THR A 10 -12.51 -0.47 6.88
C THR A 10 -11.73 0.38 5.89
N ASP A 11 -12.24 1.56 5.61
CA ASP A 11 -11.57 2.46 4.66
C ASP A 11 -10.23 2.96 5.17
N THR A 12 -10.01 2.91 6.47
CA THR A 12 -8.81 3.47 7.11
C THR A 12 -7.79 2.41 7.50
N THR A 13 -7.97 1.17 7.09
CA THR A 13 -7.01 0.11 7.39
C THR A 13 -6.80 -0.76 6.16
N VAL A 14 -5.57 -1.26 5.99
CA VAL A 14 -5.30 -2.34 5.05
C VAL A 14 -4.77 -3.52 5.84
N GLU A 15 -5.02 -4.72 5.34
CA GLU A 15 -4.44 -5.93 5.90
C GLU A 15 -3.59 -6.60 4.84
N ILE A 16 -2.44 -7.11 5.23
CA ILE A 16 -1.52 -7.80 4.33
C ILE A 16 -1.28 -9.19 4.89
N LYS A 17 -1.37 -10.18 4.02
CA LYS A 17 -1.10 -11.56 4.38
C LYS A 17 0.03 -12.09 3.52
N SER A 18 1.07 -12.59 4.17
CA SER A 18 2.19 -13.24 3.51
C SER A 18 2.32 -14.66 4.04
N ALA A 19 3.33 -15.38 3.55
CA ALA A 19 3.62 -16.71 4.08
C ALA A 19 4.01 -16.69 5.56
N TYR A 20 4.47 -15.52 6.05
CA TYR A 20 5.04 -15.42 7.39
C TYR A 20 4.25 -14.55 8.34
N ALA A 21 3.35 -13.71 7.84
CA ALA A 21 2.71 -12.71 8.69
C ALA A 21 1.33 -12.34 8.18
N HIS A 22 0.51 -11.85 9.10
CA HIS A 22 -0.76 -11.21 8.80
C HIS A 22 -0.74 -9.92 9.61
N ILE A 23 -0.62 -8.79 8.92
CA ILE A 23 -0.47 -7.50 9.59
C ILE A 23 -1.60 -6.57 9.18
N ARG A 24 -1.87 -5.60 10.04
CA ARG A 24 -2.90 -4.60 9.82
C ARG A 24 -2.26 -3.23 10.01
N LEU A 25 -2.48 -2.34 9.05
CA LEU A 25 -1.91 -1.00 9.07
C LEU A 25 -3.01 0.03 8.97
N ASN A 26 -2.84 1.13 9.69
CA ASN A 26 -3.70 2.28 9.53
C ASN A 26 -3.26 3.05 8.29
N VAL A 27 -4.22 3.48 7.47
CA VAL A 27 -3.86 4.17 6.24
C VAL A 27 -4.69 5.42 6.05
N GLU A 28 -4.06 6.40 5.42
CA GLU A 28 -4.74 7.49 4.78
C GLU A 28 -4.95 7.09 3.33
N VAL A 29 -6.07 7.47 2.76
CA VAL A 29 -6.41 7.10 1.39
C VAL A 29 -6.12 8.28 0.46
N ALA A 30 -5.41 8.01 -0.62
CA ALA A 30 -5.16 8.98 -1.69
C ALA A 30 -5.84 8.45 -2.95
N ASP A 31 -7.05 8.95 -3.23
CA ASP A 31 -7.85 8.45 -4.35
C ASP A 31 -8.24 9.52 -5.36
N SER A 32 -7.76 10.75 -5.21
CA SER A 32 -7.88 11.78 -6.23
C SER A 32 -6.52 12.05 -6.86
N ALA A 33 -6.50 12.62 -8.06
CA ALA A 33 -5.25 12.94 -8.72
C ALA A 33 -4.38 13.87 -7.86
N GLU A 34 -5.01 14.82 -7.18
CA GLU A 34 -4.29 15.75 -6.32
C GLU A 34 -3.69 15.05 -5.11
N GLU A 35 -4.48 14.21 -4.45
CA GLU A 35 -3.99 13.47 -3.28
C GLU A 35 -2.85 12.53 -3.64
N ARG A 36 -2.96 11.85 -4.77
CA ARG A 36 -1.91 10.95 -5.22
C ARG A 36 -0.62 11.71 -5.55
N ALA A 37 -0.76 12.92 -6.13
CA ALA A 37 0.42 13.72 -6.48
C ALA A 37 1.15 14.21 -5.24
N ILE A 38 0.45 14.56 -4.19
CA ILE A 38 1.04 15.02 -2.94
C ILE A 38 1.62 13.85 -2.13
N GLY A 39 0.86 12.77 -2.03
CA GLY A 39 1.29 11.60 -1.27
C GLY A 39 1.77 11.98 0.13
N LEU A 40 2.92 11.48 0.51
CA LEU A 40 3.51 11.74 1.84
C LEU A 40 4.52 12.89 1.85
N MET A 41 4.45 13.78 0.85
CA MET A 41 5.38 14.92 0.79
C MET A 41 5.34 15.74 2.07
N HIS A 42 6.51 16.26 2.44
CA HIS A 42 6.71 17.20 3.54
C HIS A 42 6.47 16.65 4.94
N ARG A 43 6.24 15.35 5.09
CA ARG A 43 6.07 14.76 6.41
C ARG A 43 7.43 14.41 7.00
N GLU A 44 7.61 14.73 8.27
CA GLU A 44 8.88 14.48 8.96
C GLU A 44 8.94 13.06 9.52
N SER A 45 7.78 12.48 9.81
CA SER A 45 7.70 11.11 10.32
C SER A 45 6.32 10.54 10.06
N MET A 46 6.18 9.24 10.24
CA MET A 46 4.92 8.54 10.15
C MET A 46 4.96 7.40 11.16
N PRO A 47 3.86 7.19 11.91
CA PRO A 47 3.83 6.07 12.87
C PRO A 47 4.16 4.76 12.18
N TYR A 48 4.85 3.86 12.90
CA TYR A 48 5.38 2.64 12.32
C TYR A 48 4.31 1.77 11.68
N ASN A 49 3.13 1.71 12.30
CA ASN A 49 2.03 0.87 11.81
C ASN A 49 1.06 1.64 10.91
N SER A 50 1.54 2.67 10.25
CA SER A 50 0.74 3.51 9.37
C SER A 50 1.30 3.53 7.96
N GLY A 51 0.48 3.95 7.01
CA GLY A 51 0.89 4.09 5.63
C GLY A 51 -0.10 4.93 4.85
N MET A 52 0.14 5.04 3.55
CA MET A 52 -0.80 5.69 2.64
C MET A 52 -1.18 4.69 1.55
N TRP A 53 -2.48 4.58 1.32
CA TRP A 53 -3.07 3.67 0.34
C TRP A 53 -3.52 4.48 -0.86
N PHE A 54 -2.83 4.30 -1.99
CA PHE A 54 -3.10 5.02 -3.23
C PHE A 54 -4.03 4.18 -4.08
N ILE A 55 -5.12 4.78 -4.56
CA ILE A 55 -6.12 4.10 -5.36
C ILE A 55 -6.20 4.76 -6.72
N TYR A 56 -6.00 3.99 -7.79
CA TYR A 56 -6.25 4.44 -9.14
C TYR A 56 -7.59 3.91 -9.61
N GLU A 57 -8.24 4.63 -10.51
CA GLU A 57 -9.57 4.26 -11.00
C GLU A 57 -9.55 2.97 -11.82
N THR A 58 -8.44 2.70 -12.50
CA THR A 58 -8.27 1.51 -13.32
C THR A 58 -6.83 1.02 -13.22
N PRO A 59 -6.58 -0.28 -13.50
CA PRO A 59 -5.18 -0.75 -13.57
C PRO A 59 -4.42 -0.01 -14.65
N ARG A 60 -3.15 0.28 -14.38
CA ARG A 60 -2.33 1.05 -15.30
C ARG A 60 -0.85 0.86 -15.01
N LYS A 61 -0.03 1.35 -15.92
CA LYS A 61 1.39 1.45 -15.68
C LYS A 61 1.63 2.61 -14.73
N VAL A 62 2.39 2.36 -13.66
CA VAL A 62 2.66 3.41 -12.66
C VAL A 62 4.16 3.56 -12.44
N ALA A 63 4.55 4.77 -12.07
CA ALA A 63 5.87 5.08 -11.56
C ALA A 63 5.72 6.12 -10.47
N PHE A 64 6.50 5.96 -9.42
CA PHE A 64 6.50 6.87 -8.29
C PHE A 64 7.85 7.57 -8.21
N TRP A 65 7.97 8.58 -7.38
CA TRP A 65 9.22 9.23 -7.06
C TRP A 65 9.18 9.67 -5.60
N MET A 66 10.33 10.15 -5.11
CA MET A 66 10.45 10.60 -3.73
C MET A 66 10.60 12.12 -3.64
N ARG A 67 10.09 12.85 -4.64
CA ARG A 67 10.15 14.30 -4.62
C ARG A 67 9.47 14.84 -3.36
N ASN A 68 10.14 15.76 -2.69
CA ASN A 68 9.65 16.41 -1.47
C ASN A 68 9.24 15.44 -0.37
N THR A 69 9.70 14.19 -0.43
CA THR A 69 9.37 13.16 0.53
C THR A 69 10.58 12.96 1.43
N LEU A 70 10.40 13.22 2.71
CA LEU A 70 11.50 13.34 3.67
C LEU A 70 11.83 12.04 4.38
N ILE A 71 10.90 11.09 4.39
CA ILE A 71 11.09 9.82 5.10
C ILE A 71 11.33 8.70 4.09
N PRO A 72 12.25 7.78 4.38
CA PRO A 72 12.46 6.63 3.48
C PRO A 72 11.27 5.70 3.53
N LEU A 73 10.89 5.15 2.39
CA LEU A 73 9.66 4.39 2.25
C LEU A 73 9.90 3.07 1.56
N ASP A 74 9.06 2.08 1.89
CA ASP A 74 8.84 0.91 1.04
C ASP A 74 7.57 1.16 0.24
N MET A 75 7.61 0.84 -1.05
CA MET A 75 6.46 1.01 -1.95
C MET A 75 6.00 -0.37 -2.40
N ILE A 76 4.75 -0.70 -2.09
CA ILE A 76 4.16 -2.01 -2.39
C ILE A 76 3.15 -1.80 -3.51
N PHE A 77 3.46 -2.36 -4.69
CA PHE A 77 2.65 -2.19 -5.89
C PHE A 77 1.72 -3.39 -6.05
N VAL A 78 0.42 -3.12 -6.21
CA VAL A 78 -0.64 -4.12 -6.09
C VAL A 78 -1.55 -4.07 -7.31
N ASP A 79 -1.93 -5.25 -7.82
CA ASP A 79 -2.83 -5.31 -8.97
C ASP A 79 -4.28 -5.09 -8.56
N GLN A 80 -5.19 -5.18 -9.53
CA GLN A 80 -6.61 -4.91 -9.31
C GLN A 80 -7.28 -5.93 -8.39
N HIS A 81 -6.67 -7.09 -8.20
CA HIS A 81 -7.23 -8.17 -7.37
C HIS A 81 -6.67 -8.19 -5.96
N GLY A 82 -5.71 -7.32 -5.66
CA GLY A 82 -5.10 -7.28 -4.33
C GLY A 82 -3.85 -8.14 -4.20
N GLU A 83 -3.28 -8.60 -5.31
CA GLU A 83 -2.04 -9.35 -5.25
C GLU A 83 -0.84 -8.42 -5.41
N VAL A 84 0.13 -8.54 -4.53
CA VAL A 84 1.36 -7.74 -4.58
C VAL A 84 2.18 -8.18 -5.79
N GLN A 85 2.50 -7.23 -6.66
CA GLN A 85 3.27 -7.49 -7.87
C GLN A 85 4.74 -7.19 -7.69
N LYS A 86 5.06 -6.18 -6.88
CA LYS A 86 6.44 -5.73 -6.71
C LYS A 86 6.54 -4.91 -5.44
N ILE A 87 7.66 -4.99 -4.76
CA ILE A 87 7.97 -4.12 -3.63
C ILE A 87 9.30 -3.43 -3.92
N HIS A 88 9.31 -2.10 -3.86
CA HIS A 88 10.53 -1.32 -3.94
C HIS A 88 10.87 -0.89 -2.53
N THR A 89 11.99 -1.39 -1.99
CA THR A 89 12.36 -1.13 -0.60
C THR A 89 13.35 0.01 -0.50
N ASN A 90 13.28 0.71 0.63
CA ASN A 90 14.25 1.76 0.99
C ASN A 90 14.35 2.86 -0.07
N ALA A 91 13.20 3.35 -0.56
CA ALA A 91 13.20 4.47 -1.48
C ALA A 91 13.86 5.67 -0.79
N ARG A 92 14.83 6.28 -1.49
CA ARG A 92 15.66 7.33 -0.90
C ARG A 92 14.90 8.65 -0.83
N PRO A 93 14.88 9.30 0.34
CA PRO A 93 14.23 10.61 0.45
C PRO A 93 14.76 11.60 -0.59
N LEU A 94 13.86 12.41 -1.13
CA LEU A 94 14.15 13.52 -2.06
C LEU A 94 14.65 13.09 -3.43
N ASP A 95 14.74 11.79 -3.71
CA ASP A 95 15.19 11.28 -4.99
C ASP A 95 14.05 11.38 -6.01
N GLU A 96 14.30 12.09 -7.11
CA GLU A 96 13.28 12.28 -8.14
C GLU A 96 13.39 11.28 -9.28
N THR A 97 14.26 10.29 -9.15
CA THR A 97 14.37 9.21 -10.14
C THR A 97 13.07 8.41 -10.14
N PRO A 98 12.46 8.17 -11.30
CA PRO A 98 11.24 7.39 -11.36
C PRO A 98 11.45 5.96 -10.84
N ILE A 99 10.50 5.50 -10.06
CA ILE A 99 10.48 4.14 -9.52
C ILE A 99 9.33 3.41 -10.20
N PRO A 100 9.61 2.56 -11.20
CA PRO A 100 8.53 1.87 -11.91
C PRO A 100 7.90 0.80 -11.04
N GLY A 101 6.57 0.76 -11.04
CA GLY A 101 5.83 -0.20 -10.24
C GLY A 101 5.30 -1.39 -11.02
N GLY A 102 5.24 -1.27 -12.36
CA GLY A 102 4.70 -2.31 -13.21
C GLY A 102 3.58 -1.80 -14.11
N ASP A 103 3.06 -2.69 -14.94
CA ASP A 103 2.12 -2.30 -16.00
C ASP A 103 0.65 -2.45 -15.62
N ASN A 104 0.36 -3.28 -14.64
CA ASN A 104 -1.03 -3.60 -14.29
C ASN A 104 -1.25 -3.35 -12.81
N ILE A 105 -1.08 -2.11 -12.39
CA ILE A 105 -1.15 -1.72 -10.99
C ILE A 105 -2.35 -0.83 -10.78
N GLN A 106 -3.15 -1.12 -9.77
CA GLN A 106 -4.28 -0.28 -9.41
C GLN A 106 -4.12 0.34 -8.03
N PHE A 107 -3.30 -0.26 -7.17
CA PHE A 107 -3.12 0.23 -5.81
C PHE A 107 -1.65 0.26 -5.45
N VAL A 108 -1.27 1.21 -4.60
CA VAL A 108 0.09 1.27 -4.06
C VAL A 108 -0.01 1.56 -2.57
N LEU A 109 0.74 0.82 -1.77
CA LEU A 109 0.83 1.07 -0.34
C LEU A 109 2.23 1.57 -0.02
N GLU A 110 2.31 2.77 0.53
CA GLU A 110 3.58 3.31 1.03
C GLU A 110 3.63 3.17 2.54
N VAL A 111 4.73 2.61 3.04
CA VAL A 111 4.96 2.38 4.46
C VAL A 111 6.38 2.79 4.80
N ASN A 112 6.68 2.90 6.08
CA ASN A 112 8.04 3.19 6.51
C ASN A 112 9.00 2.13 5.99
N ALA A 113 10.18 2.58 5.54
CA ALA A 113 11.20 1.66 5.04
C ALA A 113 11.59 0.65 6.10
N GLY A 114 11.79 -0.60 5.68
CA GLY A 114 12.13 -1.70 6.57
C GLY A 114 10.95 -2.55 6.99
N LEU A 115 9.72 -2.05 6.84
CA LEU A 115 8.55 -2.80 7.25
C LEU A 115 8.39 -4.07 6.42
N SER A 116 8.62 -3.98 5.11
CA SER A 116 8.49 -5.14 4.23
C SER A 116 9.45 -6.25 4.61
N GLU A 117 10.69 -5.89 4.89
CA GLU A 117 11.71 -6.87 5.28
C GLU A 117 11.37 -7.51 6.62
N ARG A 118 10.93 -6.68 7.57
CA ARG A 118 10.61 -7.17 8.90
C ARG A 118 9.53 -8.24 8.89
N TYR A 119 8.52 -8.10 8.03
CA TYR A 119 7.41 -9.05 8.00
C TYR A 119 7.50 -10.03 6.83
N GLY A 120 8.62 -10.05 6.11
CA GLY A 120 8.82 -10.99 5.03
C GLY A 120 7.84 -10.82 3.88
N LEU A 121 7.48 -9.56 3.57
CA LEU A 121 6.53 -9.28 2.50
C LEU A 121 7.22 -9.37 1.14
N GLY A 122 6.48 -9.80 0.13
CA GLY A 122 7.02 -9.92 -1.22
C GLY A 122 5.93 -10.08 -2.26
N ALA A 123 6.35 -10.15 -3.51
CA ALA A 123 5.45 -10.39 -4.63
C ALA A 123 4.69 -11.71 -4.38
N GLY A 124 3.41 -11.71 -4.70
CA GLY A 124 2.54 -12.85 -4.46
C GLY A 124 1.78 -12.78 -3.15
N ASP A 125 2.11 -11.83 -2.27
CA ASP A 125 1.34 -11.63 -1.05
C ASP A 125 -0.01 -11.00 -1.39
N PHE A 126 -0.92 -11.03 -0.43
CA PHE A 126 -2.29 -10.55 -0.62
C PHE A 126 -2.58 -9.37 0.29
N ILE A 127 -3.31 -8.39 -0.27
CA ILE A 127 -3.80 -7.25 0.49
C ILE A 127 -5.31 -7.21 0.35
N ARG A 128 -6.02 -6.80 1.42
CA ARG A 128 -7.44 -6.52 1.32
C ARG A 128 -7.77 -5.15 1.87
N HIS A 129 -8.73 -4.52 1.21
CA HIS A 129 -9.26 -3.19 1.52
C HIS A 129 -10.57 -3.05 0.75
N PRO A 130 -11.55 -2.29 1.24
CA PRO A 130 -12.83 -2.16 0.52
C PRO A 130 -12.71 -1.66 -0.92
N SER A 131 -11.62 -0.96 -1.26
CA SER A 131 -11.41 -0.47 -2.62
C SER A 131 -11.09 -1.56 -3.63
N ILE A 132 -10.72 -2.76 -3.18
CA ILE A 132 -10.41 -3.88 -4.07
C ILE A 132 -11.72 -4.62 -4.34
N LYS A 133 -12.32 -4.33 -5.50
CA LYS A 133 -13.67 -4.80 -5.82
C LYS A 133 -13.74 -5.82 -6.95
N GLN A 134 -12.66 -5.96 -7.73
CA GLN A 134 -12.65 -6.83 -8.91
C GLN A 134 -12.05 -8.19 -8.54
N ASP A 135 -12.90 -9.16 -8.26
CA ASP A 135 -12.48 -10.53 -7.94
C ASP A 135 -11.29 -10.55 -6.98
N PRO A 136 -11.45 -10.00 -5.77
CA PRO A 136 -10.33 -9.95 -4.84
C PRO A 136 -9.80 -11.33 -4.49
N VAL A 137 -8.48 -11.47 -4.47
CA VAL A 137 -7.84 -12.73 -4.06
C VAL A 137 -8.04 -13.01 -2.58
N TRP A 138 -8.31 -11.96 -1.81
CA TRP A 138 -8.57 -12.07 -0.38
C TRP A 138 -9.71 -11.12 -0.03
N PRO A 139 -10.97 -11.58 -0.18
CA PRO A 139 -12.12 -10.70 0.00
C PRO A 139 -12.26 -10.19 1.43
N CYS A 140 -12.83 -9.00 1.55
CA CYS A 140 -13.23 -8.48 2.85
C CYS A 140 -14.37 -9.32 3.40
N GLN A 141 -14.35 -9.52 4.71
CA GLN A 141 -15.45 -10.22 5.37
C GLN A 141 -16.67 -9.32 5.42
N LYS A 142 -17.81 -9.92 5.40
CA LYS A 142 -19.07 -9.19 5.49
C LYS A 142 -19.56 -9.13 6.92
#